data_d1264f95fa7fb56ca04141f8e823b9b0
#
_entry.id   d1264f95fa7fb56ca04141f8e823b9b0
#
_cell.length_a   1.000
_cell.length_b   1.000
_cell.length_c   1.000
_cell.angle_alpha   90.00
_cell.angle_beta   90.00
_cell.angle_gamma   90.00
#
_symmetry.space_group_name_H-M   'P 1'
#
loop_
_entity.id
_entity.type
_entity.pdbx_description
1 polymer ?
#
loop_
_entity_poly.entity_id
_entity_poly.type
_entity_poly.pdbx_seq_one_letter_code
_entity_poly.pdbx_strand_id
1 'polypeptide(L)'
;LKYKQEVADASGLTAVLTETKARTREELEQNISVIEECLKTFSTYIPVHFTDLPEEYSKYWAIRSGIFPSVGGTRQPGTTCLIEDVAFHIEDLPEATADLQQLIARHGYDDACIYGHALEGNYHFILNQSFSTDAEVKRYEDLMNDVKTLVTLYL
;
A
#
# COMPACT_ATOMS: atom_id res chain seq x y z
N LEU A 1 1.94 0.68 -19.45
CA LEU A 1 3.07 0.04 -18.77
C LEU A 1 3.44 -1.23 -19.52
N LYS A 2 4.74 -1.52 -19.69
CA LYS A 2 5.27 -2.68 -20.43
C LYS A 2 4.73 -4.03 -19.91
N TYR A 3 4.43 -4.11 -18.62
CA TYR A 3 4.00 -5.33 -17.92
C TYR A 3 2.51 -5.31 -17.51
N LYS A 4 1.70 -4.38 -18.04
CA LYS A 4 0.32 -4.21 -17.61
C LYS A 4 -0.53 -5.47 -17.79
N GLN A 5 -0.30 -6.24 -18.85
CA GLN A 5 -1.08 -7.42 -19.16
C GLN A 5 -0.64 -8.64 -18.34
N GLU A 6 0.67 -8.74 -18.05
CA GLU A 6 1.24 -9.81 -17.23
C GLU A 6 0.85 -9.70 -15.76
N VAL A 7 0.64 -8.46 -15.28
CA VAL A 7 0.25 -8.17 -13.89
C VAL A 7 -1.27 -8.23 -13.69
N ALA A 8 -2.07 -7.98 -14.75
CA ALA A 8 -3.52 -7.91 -14.65
C ALA A 8 -4.18 -9.22 -14.19
N ASP A 9 -3.57 -10.37 -14.48
CA ASP A 9 -4.09 -11.70 -14.15
C ASP A 9 -3.48 -12.28 -12.86
N ALA A 10 -2.57 -11.57 -12.22
CA ALA A 10 -1.88 -12.04 -11.02
C ALA A 10 -2.58 -11.52 -9.75
N SER A 11 -3.18 -12.42 -8.98
CA SER A 11 -3.72 -12.14 -7.65
C SER A 11 -2.63 -12.20 -6.58
N GLY A 12 -2.78 -11.40 -5.52
CA GLY A 12 -1.88 -11.43 -4.38
C GLY A 12 -0.53 -10.74 -4.61
N LEU A 13 -0.45 -9.83 -5.58
CA LEU A 13 0.74 -9.02 -5.81
C LEU A 13 0.75 -7.78 -4.91
N THR A 14 1.94 -7.44 -4.45
CA THR A 14 2.24 -6.14 -3.86
C THR A 14 3.31 -5.43 -4.67
N ALA A 15 3.37 -4.10 -4.56
CA ALA A 15 4.40 -3.30 -5.20
C ALA A 15 5.17 -2.49 -4.15
N VAL A 16 6.48 -2.48 -4.27
CA VAL A 16 7.37 -1.69 -3.42
C VAL A 16 8.13 -0.71 -4.30
N LEU A 17 8.06 0.57 -3.96
CA LEU A 17 8.88 1.63 -4.53
C LEU A 17 9.94 2.02 -3.50
N THR A 18 11.20 1.77 -3.81
CA THR A 18 12.33 2.07 -2.94
C THR A 18 13.13 3.25 -3.50
N GLU A 19 13.43 4.22 -2.65
CA GLU A 19 14.32 5.34 -2.97
C GLU A 19 15.52 5.32 -2.01
N THR A 20 16.72 5.55 -2.53
CA THR A 20 17.93 5.77 -1.73
C THR A 20 18.66 7.02 -2.20
N LYS A 21 19.36 7.67 -1.29
CA LYS A 21 20.14 8.89 -1.52
C LYS A 21 21.53 8.75 -0.93
N ALA A 22 22.51 9.40 -1.57
CA ALA A 22 23.88 9.45 -1.08
C ALA A 22 24.52 10.79 -1.43
N ARG A 23 25.67 11.07 -0.82
CA ARG A 23 26.44 12.29 -1.10
C ARG A 23 27.38 12.14 -2.29
N THR A 24 27.80 10.91 -2.57
CA THR A 24 28.69 10.58 -3.69
C THR A 24 28.08 9.49 -4.56
N ARG A 25 28.59 9.33 -5.77
CA ARG A 25 28.17 8.27 -6.70
C ARG A 25 28.53 6.89 -6.15
N GLU A 26 29.69 6.77 -5.56
CA GLU A 26 30.18 5.51 -4.98
C GLU A 26 29.30 5.06 -3.83
N GLU A 27 28.93 5.96 -2.93
CA GLU A 27 27.98 5.66 -1.84
C GLU A 27 26.60 5.24 -2.38
N LEU A 28 26.13 5.90 -3.44
CA LEU A 28 24.85 5.56 -4.06
C LEU A 28 24.88 4.16 -4.66
N GLU A 29 25.92 3.81 -5.38
CA GLU A 29 26.11 2.49 -5.97
C GLU A 29 26.23 1.39 -4.90
N GLN A 30 26.91 1.71 -3.80
CA GLN A 30 26.97 0.82 -2.64
C GLN A 30 25.58 0.57 -2.02
N ASN A 31 24.80 1.62 -1.80
CA ASN A 31 23.44 1.50 -1.26
C ASN A 31 22.54 0.66 -2.18
N ILE A 32 22.60 0.93 -3.49
CA ILE A 32 21.85 0.15 -4.48
C ILE A 32 22.24 -1.32 -4.42
N SER A 33 23.55 -1.61 -4.39
CA SER A 33 24.06 -2.99 -4.33
C SER A 33 23.56 -3.74 -3.09
N VAL A 34 23.52 -3.09 -1.93
CA VAL A 34 22.98 -3.69 -0.69
C VAL A 34 21.49 -4.01 -0.83
N ILE A 35 20.72 -3.09 -1.40
CA ILE A 35 19.28 -3.29 -1.62
C ILE A 35 19.05 -4.43 -2.63
N GLU A 36 19.78 -4.44 -3.74
CA GLU A 36 19.66 -5.50 -4.76
C GLU A 36 20.03 -6.88 -4.19
N GLU A 37 21.06 -6.97 -3.35
CA GLU A 37 21.44 -8.23 -2.70
C GLU A 37 20.33 -8.73 -1.77
N CYS A 38 19.73 -7.84 -0.97
CA CYS A 38 18.57 -8.17 -0.15
C CYS A 38 17.40 -8.68 -1.01
N LEU A 39 17.11 -8.00 -2.12
CA LEU A 39 16.00 -8.35 -3.00
C LEU A 39 16.17 -9.68 -3.74
N LYS A 40 17.40 -10.22 -3.89
CA LYS A 40 17.64 -11.56 -4.48
C LYS A 40 16.99 -12.69 -3.68
N THR A 41 16.69 -12.46 -2.42
CA THR A 41 16.01 -13.46 -1.57
C THR A 41 14.50 -13.56 -1.87
N PHE A 42 13.95 -12.63 -2.62
CA PHE A 42 12.53 -12.56 -2.97
C PHE A 42 12.28 -12.90 -4.45
N SER A 43 11.16 -13.57 -4.70
CA SER A 43 10.66 -13.73 -6.06
C SER A 43 9.97 -12.45 -6.52
N THR A 44 10.52 -11.77 -7.51
CA THR A 44 9.93 -10.56 -8.08
C THR A 44 9.25 -10.86 -9.41
N TYR A 45 8.04 -10.34 -9.59
CA TYR A 45 7.28 -10.51 -10.84
C TYR A 45 7.84 -9.65 -11.97
N ILE A 46 8.36 -8.48 -11.62
CA ILE A 46 9.03 -7.56 -12.54
C ILE A 46 10.51 -7.46 -12.10
N PRO A 47 11.46 -7.45 -13.04
CA PRO A 47 12.86 -7.26 -12.68
C PRO A 47 13.09 -5.99 -11.87
N VAL A 48 13.90 -6.09 -10.84
CA VAL A 48 14.33 -4.91 -10.06
C VAL A 48 15.10 -3.97 -10.97
N HIS A 49 14.78 -2.69 -10.91
CA HIS A 49 15.42 -1.66 -11.72
C HIS A 49 15.57 -0.37 -10.92
N PHE A 50 16.81 0.09 -10.79
CA PHE A 50 17.12 1.41 -10.26
C PHE A 50 17.41 2.38 -11.39
N THR A 51 16.97 3.63 -11.25
CA THR A 51 17.18 4.69 -12.22
C THR A 51 17.37 6.03 -11.52
N ASP A 52 18.25 6.86 -12.05
CA ASP A 52 18.44 8.25 -11.67
C ASP A 52 17.88 9.23 -12.73
N LEU A 53 17.21 8.70 -13.75
CA LEU A 53 16.60 9.48 -14.81
C LEU A 53 15.25 10.08 -14.37
N PRO A 54 15.11 11.42 -14.31
CA PRO A 54 13.89 12.07 -13.85
C PRO A 54 12.63 11.66 -14.62
N GLU A 55 12.72 11.45 -15.92
CA GLU A 55 11.62 11.00 -16.78
C GLU A 55 11.15 9.55 -16.48
N GLU A 56 12.01 8.74 -15.83
CA GLU A 56 11.63 7.39 -15.41
C GLU A 56 11.06 7.38 -14.00
N TYR A 57 11.79 7.87 -13.01
CA TYR A 57 11.34 7.79 -11.62
C TYR A 57 10.09 8.64 -11.37
N SER A 58 9.90 9.76 -12.09
CA SER A 58 8.68 10.58 -11.97
C SER A 58 7.41 9.81 -12.33
N LYS A 59 7.49 8.80 -13.22
CA LYS A 59 6.36 7.94 -13.57
C LYS A 59 5.93 7.07 -12.38
N TYR A 60 6.90 6.52 -11.62
CA TYR A 60 6.60 5.71 -10.44
C TYR A 60 5.97 6.56 -9.34
N TRP A 61 6.51 7.76 -9.11
CA TRP A 61 5.92 8.72 -8.16
C TRP A 61 4.52 9.18 -8.58
N ALA A 62 4.28 9.38 -9.87
CA ALA A 62 2.96 9.72 -10.39
C ALA A 62 1.96 8.58 -10.18
N ILE A 63 2.37 7.31 -10.37
CA ILE A 63 1.53 6.14 -10.09
C ILE A 63 1.18 6.10 -8.59
N ARG A 64 2.17 6.22 -7.71
CA ARG A 64 1.94 6.24 -6.26
C ARG A 64 0.98 7.35 -5.83
N SER A 65 1.20 8.56 -6.34
CA SER A 65 0.33 9.71 -6.03
C SER A 65 -1.08 9.56 -6.62
N GLY A 66 -1.23 8.75 -7.65
CA GLY A 66 -2.49 8.47 -8.32
C GLY A 66 -3.34 7.37 -7.66
N ILE A 67 -2.86 6.69 -6.60
CA ILE A 67 -3.60 5.57 -5.98
C ILE A 67 -4.95 6.04 -5.45
N PHE A 68 -4.97 7.04 -4.57
CA PHE A 68 -6.21 7.55 -3.99
C PHE A 68 -7.21 8.08 -5.05
N PRO A 69 -6.81 8.96 -5.98
CA PRO A 69 -7.69 9.39 -7.07
C PRO A 69 -8.20 8.24 -7.94
N SER A 70 -7.40 7.21 -8.17
CA SER A 70 -7.81 6.05 -8.98
C SER A 70 -8.89 5.23 -8.29
N VAL A 71 -8.73 4.93 -6.99
CA VAL A 71 -9.74 4.21 -6.21
C VAL A 71 -11.03 5.04 -6.12
N GLY A 72 -10.90 6.34 -5.80
CA GLY A 72 -12.06 7.24 -5.73
C GLY A 72 -12.78 7.43 -7.06
N GLY A 73 -12.04 7.38 -8.19
CA GLY A 73 -12.59 7.53 -9.54
C GLY A 73 -13.41 6.33 -10.02
N THR A 74 -13.18 5.15 -9.46
CA THR A 74 -13.90 3.91 -9.81
C THR A 74 -15.04 3.58 -8.85
N ARG A 75 -15.24 4.39 -7.80
CA ARG A 75 -16.28 4.15 -6.80
C ARG A 75 -17.69 4.20 -7.38
N GLN A 76 -18.59 3.47 -6.75
CA GLN A 76 -20.01 3.49 -7.11
C GLN A 76 -20.64 4.87 -6.79
N PRO A 77 -21.57 5.37 -7.63
CA PRO A 77 -22.34 6.56 -7.30
C PRO A 77 -23.03 6.45 -5.93
N GLY A 78 -23.00 7.52 -5.15
CA GLY A 78 -23.57 7.54 -3.81
C GLY A 78 -22.61 7.05 -2.70
N THR A 79 -21.39 6.64 -3.04
CA THR A 79 -20.38 6.30 -2.05
C THR A 79 -19.35 7.42 -1.84
N THR A 80 -18.78 7.45 -0.65
CA THR A 80 -17.64 8.30 -0.28
C THR A 80 -16.36 7.46 -0.31
N CYS A 81 -15.34 7.96 -0.96
CA CYS A 81 -14.00 7.39 -0.88
C CYS A 81 -13.32 7.93 0.38
N LEU A 82 -13.00 7.03 1.30
CA LEU A 82 -12.36 7.34 2.58
C LEU A 82 -10.92 6.88 2.55
N ILE A 83 -10.07 7.60 3.23
CA ILE A 83 -8.69 7.22 3.50
C ILE A 83 -8.46 7.31 5.01
N GLU A 84 -8.05 6.19 5.59
CA GLU A 84 -7.72 6.05 6.99
C GLU A 84 -6.23 5.79 7.16
N ASP A 85 -5.72 6.01 8.35
CA ASP A 85 -4.29 5.98 8.65
C ASP A 85 -4.02 5.18 9.92
N VAL A 86 -3.05 4.26 9.84
CA VAL A 86 -2.60 3.43 10.96
C VAL A 86 -1.09 3.33 10.96
N ALA A 87 -0.52 3.09 12.14
CA ALA A 87 0.92 2.85 12.28
C ALA A 87 1.18 1.66 13.21
N PHE A 88 2.23 0.91 12.91
CA PHE A 88 2.68 -0.26 13.65
C PHE A 88 4.20 -0.19 13.82
N HIS A 89 4.75 -0.93 14.77
CA HIS A 89 6.19 -1.16 14.79
C HIS A 89 6.64 -1.92 13.54
N ILE A 90 7.81 -1.60 13.01
CA ILE A 90 8.32 -2.18 11.76
C ILE A 90 8.44 -3.72 11.86
N GLU A 91 8.87 -4.21 13.01
CA GLU A 91 9.01 -5.63 13.29
C GLU A 91 7.68 -6.40 13.24
N ASP A 92 6.57 -5.75 13.57
CA ASP A 92 5.22 -6.34 13.58
C ASP A 92 4.49 -6.14 12.24
N LEU A 93 5.07 -5.38 11.33
CA LEU A 93 4.42 -4.95 10.10
C LEU A 93 3.87 -6.10 9.23
N PRO A 94 4.57 -7.25 9.08
CA PRO A 94 4.04 -8.38 8.30
C PRO A 94 2.74 -8.95 8.88
N GLU A 95 2.72 -9.22 10.18
CA GLU A 95 1.56 -9.78 10.89
C GLU A 95 0.42 -8.76 10.95
N ALA A 96 0.73 -7.52 11.32
CA ALA A 96 -0.25 -6.43 11.38
C ALA A 96 -0.89 -6.17 10.02
N THR A 97 -0.12 -6.28 8.93
CA THR A 97 -0.67 -6.15 7.56
C THR A 97 -1.66 -7.26 7.25
N ALA A 98 -1.31 -8.50 7.56
CA ALA A 98 -2.17 -9.66 7.32
C ALA A 98 -3.48 -9.54 8.14
N ASP A 99 -3.38 -9.15 9.39
CA ASP A 99 -4.53 -8.96 10.28
C ASP A 99 -5.42 -7.80 9.81
N LEU A 100 -4.83 -6.69 9.39
CA LEU A 100 -5.58 -5.54 8.85
C LEU A 100 -6.33 -5.91 7.55
N GLN A 101 -5.68 -6.66 6.64
CA GLN A 101 -6.33 -7.15 5.42
C GLN A 101 -7.52 -8.05 5.73
N GLN A 102 -7.35 -9.01 6.64
CA GLN A 102 -8.42 -9.90 7.05
C GLN A 102 -9.57 -9.15 7.75
N LEU A 103 -9.23 -8.17 8.57
CA LEU A 103 -10.21 -7.35 9.27
C LEU A 103 -11.07 -6.55 8.27
N ILE A 104 -10.45 -5.87 7.33
CA ILE A 104 -11.13 -5.09 6.29
C ILE A 104 -12.05 -6.01 5.45
N ALA A 105 -11.56 -7.18 5.05
CA ALA A 105 -12.34 -8.16 4.30
C ALA A 105 -13.54 -8.71 5.10
N ARG A 106 -13.38 -8.98 6.41
CA ARG A 106 -14.49 -9.41 7.28
C ARG A 106 -15.63 -8.41 7.36
N HIS A 107 -15.34 -7.13 7.22
CA HIS A 107 -16.35 -6.05 7.15
C HIS A 107 -16.91 -5.83 5.73
N GLY A 108 -16.51 -6.68 4.74
CA GLY A 108 -17.05 -6.67 3.38
C GLY A 108 -16.49 -5.54 2.51
N TYR A 109 -15.26 -5.07 2.78
CA TYR A 109 -14.57 -4.08 1.94
C TYR A 109 -13.53 -4.79 1.04
N ASP A 110 -14.00 -5.63 0.13
CA ASP A 110 -13.15 -6.45 -0.75
C ASP A 110 -12.39 -5.62 -1.79
N ASP A 111 -12.84 -4.38 -2.04
CA ASP A 111 -12.23 -3.40 -2.95
C ASP A 111 -11.28 -2.41 -2.25
N ALA A 112 -11.05 -2.59 -0.95
CA ALA A 112 -10.14 -1.72 -0.20
C ALA A 112 -8.69 -1.88 -0.68
N CYS A 113 -7.96 -0.78 -0.64
CA CYS A 113 -6.55 -0.71 -1.00
C CYS A 113 -5.71 -0.29 0.20
N ILE A 114 -4.70 -1.08 0.56
CA ILE A 114 -3.70 -0.73 1.59
C ILE A 114 -2.42 -0.30 0.88
N TYR A 115 -1.89 0.85 1.27
CA TYR A 115 -0.59 1.34 0.81
C TYR A 115 0.00 2.29 1.86
N GLY A 116 1.29 2.61 1.79
CA GLY A 116 1.85 3.53 2.78
C GLY A 116 3.36 3.65 2.72
N HIS A 117 3.94 3.92 3.87
CA HIS A 117 5.36 4.16 4.09
C HIS A 117 5.93 3.02 4.97
N ALA A 118 6.28 1.90 4.33
CA ALA A 118 6.67 0.69 5.06
C ALA A 118 7.86 0.91 6.01
N LEU A 119 8.83 1.78 5.65
CA LEU A 119 9.97 2.12 6.52
C LEU A 119 9.56 2.85 7.80
N GLU A 120 8.41 3.51 7.79
CA GLU A 120 7.87 4.24 8.95
C GLU A 120 6.80 3.42 9.69
N GLY A 121 6.52 2.18 9.25
CA GLY A 121 5.45 1.36 9.81
C GLY A 121 4.05 1.92 9.56
N ASN A 122 3.91 2.90 8.66
CA ASN A 122 2.67 3.63 8.43
C ASN A 122 1.94 3.13 7.20
N TYR A 123 0.66 2.84 7.37
CA TYR A 123 -0.25 2.47 6.30
C TYR A 123 -1.45 3.39 6.21
N HIS A 124 -1.81 3.70 4.96
CA HIS A 124 -3.11 4.20 4.60
C HIS A 124 -3.95 3.04 4.05
N PHE A 125 -5.22 2.99 4.40
CA PHE A 125 -6.16 2.15 3.69
C PHE A 125 -7.32 2.97 3.14
N ILE A 126 -7.67 2.68 1.89
CA ILE A 126 -8.72 3.37 1.15
C ILE A 126 -9.88 2.41 1.01
N LEU A 127 -11.07 2.89 1.27
CA LEU A 127 -12.30 2.15 1.06
C LEU A 127 -13.41 3.05 0.53
N ASN A 128 -14.38 2.44 -0.14
CA ASN A 128 -15.57 3.13 -0.64
C ASN A 128 -16.77 2.76 0.23
N GLN A 129 -17.42 3.75 0.84
CA GLN A 129 -18.49 3.57 1.80
C GLN A 129 -19.71 4.42 1.45
N SER A 130 -20.89 3.81 1.41
CA SER A 130 -22.16 4.51 1.47
C SER A 130 -22.57 4.77 2.93
N PHE A 131 -23.21 5.89 3.16
CA PHE A 131 -23.77 6.26 4.47
C PHE A 131 -25.28 6.55 4.35
N SER A 132 -25.96 5.90 3.41
CA SER A 132 -27.37 6.15 3.11
C SER A 132 -28.32 5.48 4.10
N THR A 133 -27.84 4.48 4.85
CA THR A 133 -28.63 3.72 5.84
C THR A 133 -27.91 3.58 7.16
N ASP A 134 -28.63 3.38 8.25
CA ASP A 134 -28.05 3.14 9.58
C ASP A 134 -27.16 1.89 9.60
N ALA A 135 -27.48 0.88 8.81
CA ALA A 135 -26.67 -0.33 8.69
C ALA A 135 -25.32 -0.05 8.05
N GLU A 136 -25.23 0.82 7.06
CA GLU A 136 -23.99 1.23 6.42
C GLU A 136 -23.12 2.08 7.35
N VAL A 137 -23.76 3.00 8.10
CA VAL A 137 -23.08 3.78 9.14
C VAL A 137 -22.49 2.85 10.19
N LYS A 138 -23.31 1.89 10.68
CA LYS A 138 -22.86 0.92 11.68
C LYS A 138 -21.72 0.04 11.17
N ARG A 139 -21.76 -0.42 9.92
CA ARG A 139 -20.67 -1.21 9.32
C ARG A 139 -19.34 -0.49 9.40
N TYR A 140 -19.31 0.79 9.06
CA TYR A 140 -18.10 1.60 9.13
C TYR A 140 -17.66 1.85 10.58
N GLU A 141 -18.58 2.14 11.48
CA GLU A 141 -18.30 2.29 12.91
C GLU A 141 -17.68 1.02 13.50
N ASP A 142 -18.26 -0.14 13.19
CA ASP A 142 -17.76 -1.44 13.64
C ASP A 142 -16.35 -1.71 13.09
N LEU A 143 -16.10 -1.43 11.80
CA LEU A 143 -14.76 -1.51 11.22
C LEU A 143 -13.75 -0.64 12.00
N MET A 144 -14.08 0.63 12.23
CA MET A 144 -13.14 1.55 12.89
C MET A 144 -12.87 1.18 14.35
N ASN A 145 -13.87 0.63 15.06
CA ASN A 145 -13.69 0.10 16.41
C ASN A 145 -12.75 -1.12 16.41
N ASP A 146 -12.90 -2.01 15.44
CA ASP A 146 -12.05 -3.19 15.30
C ASP A 146 -10.63 -2.80 14.87
N VAL A 147 -10.47 -1.82 13.97
CA VAL A 147 -9.15 -1.26 13.58
C VAL A 147 -8.46 -0.66 14.80
N LYS A 148 -9.17 0.13 15.61
CA LYS A 148 -8.61 0.67 16.86
C LYS A 148 -8.14 -0.44 17.79
N THR A 149 -8.93 -1.50 17.93
CA THR A 149 -8.58 -2.66 18.76
C THR A 149 -7.32 -3.34 18.21
N LEU A 150 -7.28 -3.58 16.90
CA LEU A 150 -6.13 -4.18 16.24
C LEU A 150 -4.85 -3.36 16.47
N VAL A 151 -4.88 -2.06 16.20
CA VAL A 151 -3.71 -1.18 16.38
C VAL A 151 -3.24 -1.22 17.84
N THR A 152 -4.18 -1.23 18.81
CA THR A 152 -3.82 -1.27 20.22
C THR A 152 -3.15 -2.60 20.64
N LEU A 153 -3.39 -3.69 19.93
CA LEU A 153 -2.72 -4.97 20.18
C LEU A 153 -1.24 -4.99 19.79
N TYR A 154 -0.85 -4.09 18.88
CA TYR A 154 0.51 -3.97 18.34
C TYR A 154 1.30 -2.76 18.92
N LEU A 155 0.76 -2.08 19.95
CA LEU A 155 1.40 -0.98 20.66
C LEU A 155 1.99 -1.47 22.00
#